data_f04e0a2d591a7af6fc4c3eeb6ed2bbc3
#
_entry.id   f04e0a2d591a7af6fc4c3eeb6ed2bbc3
#
_cell.length_a   1.000
_cell.length_b   1.000
_cell.length_c   1.000
_cell.angle_alpha   90.00
_cell.angle_beta   90.00
_cell.angle_gamma   90.00
#
_symmetry.space_group_name_H-M   'P 1'
#
loop_
_entity.id
_entity.type
_entity.pdbx_description
1 polymer ?
#
loop_
_entity_poly.entity_id
_entity_poly.type
_entity_poly.pdbx_seq_one_letter_code
_entity_poly.pdbx_strand_id
1 'polypeptide(L)'
;MILYKQGTTLQYAASMASTWVWAPAIYVSAFTGYYYGLAGALAFTVPNILALILFGYVSSYAIQNLKHQGFTFNDILESKVNQSQIRIHTAVSLVILVCSCMVQIIGMHLLLSNWFEIPKIVSALLISVVSLLIVWKSGIKGSIISDTWKYFITVIAGIILLGSLLLDDYDISKIKIYDPIDNSYLIPFAITGTIGLLSAPYVDQTFWQRAFSANNRKMFDLSAILFAVIPITFCLIGMICATNGVQNGWQISSQFNGALGITLGIAVFCALLSTLDSNLCALQSFVVTRKWGNDRLFMILLLVVASLLFTFIDITIAQLWLVYGTIRTSLAVPTLLIIFNKFDKSRLLCATILSVLVSSLGYMTLSYLQIPNAWVCTVLGLVIPLLGYRK
;
A
#
# COMPACT_ATOMS: atom_id res chain seq x y z
N MET A 1 -14.80 -12.55 12.56
CA MET A 1 -14.71 -11.41 13.51
C MET A 1 -14.22 -10.21 12.72
N ILE A 2 -14.99 -9.11 12.70
CA ILE A 2 -14.73 -7.90 11.87
C ILE A 2 -13.79 -6.91 12.57
N LEU A 3 -13.81 -6.86 13.90
CA LEU A 3 -12.92 -6.03 14.73
C LEU A 3 -12.26 -6.88 15.80
N TYR A 4 -11.07 -6.49 16.21
CA TYR A 4 -10.34 -7.06 17.34
C TYR A 4 -9.98 -5.93 18.29
N LYS A 5 -10.51 -5.93 19.52
CA LYS A 5 -10.33 -4.84 20.50
C LYS A 5 -9.46 -5.20 21.72
N GLN A 6 -8.88 -6.40 21.71
CA GLN A 6 -8.09 -6.93 22.84
C GLN A 6 -6.57 -6.87 22.61
N GLY A 7 -6.12 -6.26 21.52
CA GLY A 7 -4.70 -6.12 21.22
C GLY A 7 -4.04 -5.00 22.02
N THR A 8 -2.74 -5.10 22.21
CA THR A 8 -1.91 -4.03 22.77
C THR A 8 -1.64 -2.94 21.73
N THR A 9 -1.28 -1.73 22.17
CA THR A 9 -0.88 -0.62 21.27
C THR A 9 0.25 -1.04 20.32
N LEU A 10 1.23 -1.80 20.83
CA LEU A 10 2.34 -2.31 20.01
C LEU A 10 1.86 -3.30 18.93
N GLN A 11 0.96 -4.23 19.28
CA GLN A 11 0.40 -5.16 18.31
C GLN A 11 -0.34 -4.44 17.18
N TYR A 12 -1.18 -3.44 17.50
CA TYR A 12 -1.86 -2.65 16.49
C TYR A 12 -0.88 -1.81 15.65
N ALA A 13 0.13 -1.21 16.27
CA ALA A 13 1.13 -0.41 15.58
C ALA A 13 1.99 -1.27 14.64
N ALA A 14 2.44 -2.44 15.10
CA ALA A 14 3.19 -3.38 14.28
C ALA A 14 2.34 -3.96 13.14
N SER A 15 1.06 -4.30 13.41
CA SER A 15 0.14 -4.75 12.35
C SER A 15 -0.14 -3.65 11.33
N MET A 16 -0.33 -2.39 11.77
CA MET A 16 -0.50 -1.25 10.85
C MET A 16 0.75 -1.03 10.01
N ALA A 17 1.93 -1.02 10.63
CA ALA A 17 3.20 -0.90 9.93
C ALA A 17 3.39 -2.05 8.94
N SER A 18 3.16 -3.31 9.37
CA SER A 18 3.28 -4.50 8.52
C SER A 18 2.32 -4.50 7.33
N THR A 19 1.08 -4.03 7.52
CA THR A 19 0.11 -3.86 6.42
C THR A 19 0.59 -2.85 5.39
N TRP A 20 1.33 -1.84 5.83
CA TRP A 20 1.92 -0.82 4.96
C TRP A 20 3.28 -1.26 4.39
N VAL A 21 3.92 -2.29 4.97
CA VAL A 21 5.09 -2.98 4.42
C VAL A 21 4.62 -3.99 3.38
N TRP A 22 4.32 -3.50 2.22
CA TRP A 22 3.88 -4.20 1.03
C TRP A 22 5.03 -4.34 0.01
N ALA A 23 4.80 -4.98 -1.14
CA ALA A 23 5.86 -5.14 -2.13
C ALA A 23 6.61 -3.83 -2.45
N PRO A 24 5.96 -2.66 -2.66
CA PRO A 24 6.65 -1.40 -2.85
C PRO A 24 7.54 -0.96 -1.69
N ALA A 25 7.21 -1.27 -0.45
CA ALA A 25 8.07 -0.90 0.68
C ALA A 25 9.43 -1.61 0.67
N ILE A 26 9.54 -2.72 -0.01
CA ILE A 26 10.80 -3.44 -0.24
C ILE A 26 11.37 -3.08 -1.61
N TYR A 27 10.64 -3.38 -2.68
CA TYR A 27 11.15 -3.26 -4.04
C TYR A 27 11.26 -1.81 -4.53
N VAL A 28 10.25 -0.95 -4.27
CA VAL A 28 10.30 0.46 -4.66
C VAL A 28 11.29 1.22 -3.80
N SER A 29 11.44 0.87 -2.51
CA SER A 29 12.47 1.47 -1.66
C SER A 29 13.87 1.16 -2.17
N ALA A 30 14.16 -0.11 -2.48
CA ALA A 30 15.44 -0.50 -3.05
C ALA A 30 15.68 0.18 -4.41
N PHE A 31 14.67 0.21 -5.28
CA PHE A 31 14.70 0.90 -6.56
C PHE A 31 15.02 2.40 -6.40
N THR A 32 14.35 3.10 -5.48
CA THR A 32 14.58 4.54 -5.28
C THR A 32 15.95 4.81 -4.67
N GLY A 33 16.43 3.95 -3.78
CA GLY A 33 17.80 4.01 -3.26
C GLY A 33 18.83 3.80 -4.37
N TYR A 34 18.61 2.81 -5.22
CA TYR A 34 19.50 2.49 -6.34
C TYR A 34 19.61 3.65 -7.35
N TYR A 35 18.49 4.17 -7.85
CA TYR A 35 18.47 5.17 -8.93
C TYR A 35 18.65 6.60 -8.47
N TYR A 36 18.21 6.95 -7.25
CA TYR A 36 18.11 8.34 -6.79
C TYR A 36 18.82 8.59 -5.45
N GLY A 37 19.52 7.58 -4.92
CA GLY A 37 20.25 7.71 -3.67
C GLY A 37 19.38 8.14 -2.48
N LEU A 38 19.93 8.96 -1.60
CA LEU A 38 19.23 9.44 -0.40
C LEU A 38 17.98 10.28 -0.73
N ALA A 39 18.00 11.04 -1.83
CA ALA A 39 16.84 11.81 -2.26
C ALA A 39 15.65 10.90 -2.58
N GLY A 40 15.89 9.78 -3.26
CA GLY A 40 14.87 8.76 -3.53
C GLY A 40 14.33 8.10 -2.25
N ALA A 41 15.23 7.78 -1.30
CA ALA A 41 14.86 7.26 0.00
C ALA A 41 13.92 8.20 0.76
N LEU A 42 14.23 9.48 0.79
CA LEU A 42 13.40 10.51 1.44
C LEU A 42 12.07 10.72 0.71
N ALA A 43 12.09 10.79 -0.62
CA ALA A 43 10.88 10.96 -1.44
C ALA A 43 9.88 9.81 -1.27
N PHE A 44 10.35 8.61 -0.95
CA PHE A 44 9.48 7.46 -0.65
C PHE A 44 9.10 7.40 0.84
N THR A 45 10.04 7.53 1.76
CA THR A 45 9.82 7.25 3.20
C THR A 45 9.04 8.36 3.90
N VAL A 46 9.37 9.64 3.65
CA VAL A 46 8.74 10.77 4.34
C VAL A 46 7.22 10.86 4.09
N PRO A 47 6.72 10.76 2.85
CA PRO A 47 5.29 10.77 2.60
C PRO A 47 4.54 9.62 3.30
N ASN A 48 5.13 8.44 3.38
CA ASN A 48 4.55 7.29 4.08
C ASN A 48 4.40 7.55 5.59
N ILE A 49 5.43 8.10 6.23
CA ILE A 49 5.39 8.49 7.66
C ILE A 49 4.30 9.53 7.89
N LEU A 50 4.29 10.59 7.09
CA LEU A 50 3.30 11.65 7.20
C LEU A 50 1.88 11.14 6.97
N ALA A 51 1.68 10.22 6.01
CA ALA A 51 0.38 9.62 5.73
C ALA A 51 -0.20 8.92 6.97
N LEU A 52 0.59 8.12 7.68
CA LEU A 52 0.17 7.43 8.89
C LEU A 52 -0.15 8.39 10.04
N ILE A 53 0.71 9.38 10.28
CA ILE A 53 0.51 10.39 11.34
C ILE A 53 -0.77 11.19 11.07
N LEU A 54 -0.92 11.74 9.86
CA LEU A 54 -2.10 12.54 9.48
C LEU A 54 -3.38 11.71 9.52
N PHE A 55 -3.32 10.47 9.06
CA PHE A 55 -4.46 9.57 9.14
C PHE A 55 -4.86 9.28 10.59
N GLY A 56 -3.90 9.17 11.51
CA GLY A 56 -4.15 9.02 12.94
C GLY A 56 -5.01 10.15 13.51
N TYR A 57 -4.76 11.40 13.11
CA TYR A 57 -5.59 12.54 13.51
C TYR A 57 -6.99 12.48 12.91
N VAL A 58 -7.06 12.26 11.60
CA VAL A 58 -8.33 12.26 10.85
C VAL A 58 -9.23 11.09 11.28
N SER A 59 -8.67 9.89 11.41
CA SER A 59 -9.44 8.71 11.82
C SER A 59 -9.93 8.83 13.27
N SER A 60 -9.11 9.33 14.18
CA SER A 60 -9.52 9.58 15.57
C SER A 60 -10.68 10.59 15.63
N TYR A 61 -10.58 11.70 14.89
CA TYR A 61 -11.66 12.67 14.79
C TYR A 61 -12.94 12.05 14.20
N ALA A 62 -12.81 11.28 13.12
CA ALA A 62 -13.94 10.65 12.46
C ALA A 62 -14.66 9.66 13.38
N ILE A 63 -13.91 8.80 14.08
CA ILE A 63 -14.46 7.77 14.98
C ILE A 63 -15.15 8.41 16.20
N GLN A 64 -14.57 9.44 16.81
CA GLN A 64 -15.15 10.16 17.95
C GLN A 64 -16.48 10.85 17.60
N ASN A 65 -16.63 11.30 16.35
CA ASN A 65 -17.84 11.97 15.89
C ASN A 65 -18.89 11.03 15.25
N LEU A 66 -18.66 9.71 15.28
CA LEU A 66 -19.67 8.73 14.86
C LEU A 66 -20.76 8.58 15.92
N LYS A 67 -22.02 8.68 15.47
CA LYS A 67 -23.21 8.47 16.34
C LYS A 67 -23.43 7.00 16.71
N HIS A 68 -22.90 6.07 15.91
CA HIS A 68 -23.07 4.63 16.08
C HIS A 68 -21.71 3.93 15.97
N GLN A 69 -21.61 2.71 16.55
CA GLN A 69 -20.41 1.89 16.38
C GLN A 69 -20.27 1.45 14.92
N GLY A 70 -19.28 2.02 14.23
CA GLY A 70 -18.93 1.64 12.86
C GLY A 70 -17.85 0.55 12.83
N PHE A 71 -17.79 -0.17 11.72
CA PHE A 71 -16.80 -1.22 11.46
C PHE A 71 -16.03 -0.98 10.16
N THR A 72 -16.62 -0.16 9.28
CA THR A 72 -16.05 0.17 7.97
C THR A 72 -16.10 1.66 7.74
N PHE A 73 -15.26 2.12 6.80
CA PHE A 73 -15.32 3.50 6.33
C PHE A 73 -16.72 3.84 5.75
N ASN A 74 -17.38 2.87 5.12
CA ASN A 74 -18.72 3.08 4.59
C ASN A 74 -19.75 3.46 5.68
N ASP A 75 -19.57 3.01 6.92
CA ASP A 75 -20.47 3.38 8.03
C ASP A 75 -20.35 4.88 8.36
N ILE A 76 -19.14 5.47 8.14
CA ILE A 76 -18.96 6.93 8.23
C ILE A 76 -19.71 7.63 7.09
N LEU A 77 -19.65 7.09 5.88
CA LEU A 77 -20.30 7.68 4.72
C LEU A 77 -21.83 7.63 4.82
N GLU A 78 -22.39 6.52 5.29
CA GLU A 78 -23.86 6.32 5.39
C GLU A 78 -24.58 7.38 6.20
N SER A 79 -23.92 7.90 7.23
CA SER A 79 -24.50 8.94 8.07
C SER A 79 -24.49 10.34 7.41
N LYS A 80 -23.80 10.54 6.30
CA LYS A 80 -23.46 11.87 5.77
C LYS A 80 -23.85 12.09 4.33
N VAL A 81 -23.74 11.06 3.47
CA VAL A 81 -23.93 11.20 2.03
C VAL A 81 -25.01 10.26 1.48
N ASN A 82 -25.38 10.47 0.20
CA ASN A 82 -26.37 9.64 -0.49
C ASN A 82 -25.80 8.28 -0.93
N GLN A 83 -26.70 7.34 -1.28
CA GLN A 83 -26.33 5.99 -1.70
C GLN A 83 -25.44 5.94 -2.95
N SER A 84 -25.60 6.89 -3.87
CA SER A 84 -24.76 6.96 -5.08
C SER A 84 -23.30 7.25 -4.73
N GLN A 85 -23.05 8.19 -3.81
CA GLN A 85 -21.70 8.49 -3.32
C GLN A 85 -21.08 7.27 -2.62
N ILE A 86 -21.85 6.56 -1.81
CA ILE A 86 -21.39 5.34 -1.12
C ILE A 86 -21.03 4.25 -2.14
N ARG A 87 -21.86 4.05 -3.18
CA ARG A 87 -21.59 3.05 -4.22
C ARG A 87 -20.29 3.35 -4.96
N ILE A 88 -20.02 4.62 -5.29
CA ILE A 88 -18.76 5.01 -5.95
C ILE A 88 -17.57 4.73 -5.04
N HIS A 89 -17.62 5.15 -3.78
CA HIS A 89 -16.54 4.87 -2.82
C HIS A 89 -16.30 3.36 -2.68
N THR A 90 -17.37 2.58 -2.53
CA THR A 90 -17.26 1.13 -2.42
C THR A 90 -16.65 0.50 -3.68
N ALA A 91 -17.12 0.90 -4.87
CA ALA A 91 -16.61 0.37 -6.13
C ALA A 91 -15.11 0.68 -6.31
N VAL A 92 -14.71 1.92 -6.06
CA VAL A 92 -13.29 2.32 -6.14
C VAL A 92 -12.46 1.62 -5.06
N SER A 93 -12.98 1.44 -3.84
CA SER A 93 -12.29 0.68 -2.79
C SER A 93 -12.09 -0.79 -3.18
N LEU A 94 -13.04 -1.41 -3.87
CA LEU A 94 -12.87 -2.78 -4.39
C LEU A 94 -11.78 -2.85 -5.47
N VAL A 95 -11.73 -1.88 -6.40
CA VAL A 95 -10.65 -1.79 -7.38
C VAL A 95 -9.30 -1.61 -6.69
N ILE A 96 -9.22 -0.77 -5.66
CA ILE A 96 -8.03 -0.59 -4.83
C ILE A 96 -7.60 -1.92 -4.19
N LEU A 97 -8.52 -2.71 -3.64
CA LEU A 97 -8.20 -4.03 -3.07
C LEU A 97 -7.66 -5.01 -4.12
N VAL A 98 -8.24 -5.04 -5.33
CA VAL A 98 -7.73 -5.86 -6.45
C VAL A 98 -6.31 -5.45 -6.82
N CYS A 99 -6.06 -4.16 -7.04
CA CYS A 99 -4.74 -3.65 -7.36
C CYS A 99 -3.73 -3.95 -6.24
N SER A 100 -4.12 -3.79 -4.98
CA SER A 100 -3.28 -4.09 -3.83
C SER A 100 -2.92 -5.57 -3.75
N CYS A 101 -3.86 -6.48 -3.99
CA CYS A 101 -3.58 -7.92 -4.06
C CYS A 101 -2.64 -8.24 -5.22
N MET A 102 -2.89 -7.66 -6.40
CA MET A 102 -2.07 -7.86 -7.59
C MET A 102 -0.62 -7.43 -7.38
N VAL A 103 -0.37 -6.29 -6.70
CA VAL A 103 0.99 -5.82 -6.35
C VAL A 103 1.73 -6.85 -5.50
N GLN A 104 1.07 -7.50 -4.53
CA GLN A 104 1.70 -8.54 -3.70
C GLN A 104 2.01 -9.80 -4.52
N ILE A 105 1.12 -10.19 -5.42
CA ILE A 105 1.32 -11.34 -6.31
C ILE A 105 2.50 -11.09 -7.25
N ILE A 106 2.64 -9.89 -7.83
CA ILE A 106 3.81 -9.50 -8.64
C ILE A 106 5.09 -9.57 -7.80
N GLY A 107 5.07 -9.03 -6.58
CA GLY A 107 6.22 -9.08 -5.67
C GLY A 107 6.67 -10.52 -5.37
N MET A 108 5.72 -11.43 -5.18
CA MET A 108 6.02 -12.86 -4.99
C MET A 108 6.63 -13.49 -6.24
N HIS A 109 6.10 -13.15 -7.42
CA HIS A 109 6.65 -13.64 -8.67
C HIS A 109 8.08 -13.13 -8.91
N LEU A 110 8.36 -11.86 -8.65
CA LEU A 110 9.71 -11.31 -8.74
C LEU A 110 10.69 -12.02 -7.81
N LEU A 111 10.27 -12.35 -6.58
CA LEU A 111 11.10 -13.13 -5.66
C LEU A 111 11.43 -14.51 -6.22
N LEU A 112 10.40 -15.25 -6.64
CA LEU A 112 10.55 -16.64 -7.05
C LEU A 112 11.20 -16.79 -8.42
N SER A 113 10.94 -15.88 -9.36
CA SER A 113 11.52 -15.93 -10.71
C SER A 113 13.03 -15.68 -10.72
N ASN A 114 13.59 -15.07 -9.66
CA ASN A 114 15.03 -14.92 -9.53
C ASN A 114 15.75 -16.23 -9.14
N TRP A 115 15.02 -17.19 -8.57
CA TRP A 115 15.60 -18.46 -8.13
C TRP A 115 15.09 -19.67 -8.93
N PHE A 116 13.88 -19.54 -9.48
CA PHE A 116 13.18 -20.64 -10.16
C PHE A 116 12.47 -20.13 -11.40
N GLU A 117 12.56 -20.85 -12.49
CA GLU A 117 11.73 -20.60 -13.68
C GLU A 117 10.30 -21.11 -13.47
N ILE A 118 9.50 -20.33 -12.77
CA ILE A 118 8.10 -20.72 -12.48
C ILE A 118 7.10 -19.82 -13.22
N PRO A 119 5.98 -20.41 -13.68
CA PRO A 119 4.90 -19.63 -14.30
C PRO A 119 4.29 -18.63 -13.33
N LYS A 120 3.83 -17.47 -13.85
CA LYS A 120 3.15 -16.42 -13.08
C LYS A 120 2.03 -16.96 -12.19
N ILE A 121 1.24 -17.91 -12.70
CA ILE A 121 0.12 -18.50 -11.97
C ILE A 121 0.53 -19.27 -10.72
N VAL A 122 1.69 -19.94 -10.73
CA VAL A 122 2.20 -20.70 -9.58
C VAL A 122 2.53 -19.75 -8.42
N SER A 123 3.20 -18.63 -8.70
CA SER A 123 3.49 -17.59 -7.70
C SER A 123 2.20 -17.01 -7.12
N ALA A 124 1.21 -16.75 -7.98
CA ALA A 124 -0.10 -16.23 -7.58
C ALA A 124 -0.84 -17.20 -6.67
N LEU A 125 -0.89 -18.49 -7.03
CA LEU A 125 -1.56 -19.52 -6.22
C LEU A 125 -0.88 -19.70 -4.87
N LEU A 126 0.44 -19.75 -4.82
CA LEU A 126 1.20 -19.98 -3.59
C LEU A 126 0.86 -18.92 -2.53
N ILE A 127 1.01 -17.64 -2.86
CA ILE A 127 0.78 -16.58 -1.87
C ILE A 127 -0.72 -16.44 -1.54
N SER A 128 -1.61 -16.64 -2.54
CA SER A 128 -3.06 -16.52 -2.36
C SER A 128 -3.61 -17.60 -1.43
N VAL A 129 -3.19 -18.85 -1.61
CA VAL A 129 -3.64 -19.96 -0.76
C VAL A 129 -3.17 -19.78 0.68
N VAL A 130 -1.89 -19.42 0.88
CA VAL A 130 -1.36 -19.20 2.24
C VAL A 130 -2.09 -18.07 2.94
N SER A 131 -2.30 -16.93 2.26
CA SER A 131 -3.03 -15.79 2.82
C SER A 131 -4.48 -16.16 3.16
N LEU A 132 -5.17 -16.88 2.27
CA LEU A 132 -6.54 -17.34 2.50
C LEU A 132 -6.63 -18.23 3.75
N LEU A 133 -5.69 -19.15 3.93
CA LEU A 133 -5.66 -20.06 5.09
C LEU A 133 -5.50 -19.30 6.41
N ILE A 134 -4.68 -18.23 6.45
CA ILE A 134 -4.50 -17.39 7.64
C ILE A 134 -5.82 -16.71 8.04
N VAL A 135 -6.54 -16.15 7.07
CA VAL A 135 -7.76 -15.36 7.34
C VAL A 135 -8.99 -16.25 7.53
N TRP A 136 -9.03 -17.43 6.93
CA TRP A 136 -10.21 -18.29 6.83
C TRP A 136 -10.93 -18.57 8.16
N LYS A 137 -10.17 -18.81 9.23
CA LYS A 137 -10.73 -19.13 10.56
C LYS A 137 -10.68 -17.97 11.54
N SER A 138 -9.65 -17.15 11.47
CA SER A 138 -9.32 -16.17 12.51
C SER A 138 -9.70 -14.73 12.14
N GLY A 139 -9.93 -14.43 10.86
CA GLY A 139 -10.27 -13.09 10.39
C GLY A 139 -9.25 -12.04 10.85
N ILE A 140 -9.71 -10.83 11.18
CA ILE A 140 -8.84 -9.71 11.58
C ILE A 140 -8.00 -9.98 12.83
N LYS A 141 -8.46 -10.81 13.79
CA LYS A 141 -7.67 -11.19 14.96
C LYS A 141 -6.39 -11.92 14.55
N GLY A 142 -6.53 -12.91 13.68
CA GLY A 142 -5.39 -13.68 13.17
C GLY A 142 -4.45 -12.81 12.35
N SER A 143 -4.98 -11.94 11.50
CA SER A 143 -4.20 -10.98 10.73
C SER A 143 -3.35 -10.09 11.66
N ILE A 144 -3.94 -9.40 12.65
CA ILE A 144 -3.21 -8.52 13.56
C ILE A 144 -2.12 -9.24 14.35
N ILE A 145 -2.39 -10.46 14.85
CA ILE A 145 -1.41 -11.23 15.60
C ILE A 145 -0.27 -11.70 14.67
N SER A 146 -0.60 -12.24 13.50
CA SER A 146 0.41 -12.71 12.54
C SER A 146 1.23 -11.56 11.96
N ASP A 147 0.61 -10.41 11.69
CA ASP A 147 1.30 -9.21 11.21
C ASP A 147 2.36 -8.71 12.17
N THR A 148 2.09 -8.80 13.48
CA THR A 148 3.08 -8.43 14.50
C THR A 148 4.36 -9.24 14.35
N TRP A 149 4.24 -10.56 14.20
CA TRP A 149 5.41 -11.45 14.01
C TRP A 149 6.06 -11.23 12.65
N LYS A 150 5.27 -11.13 11.58
CA LYS A 150 5.78 -10.87 10.23
C LYS A 150 6.57 -9.56 10.16
N TYR A 151 6.10 -8.52 10.87
CA TYR A 151 6.82 -7.25 10.96
C TYR A 151 8.21 -7.44 11.56
N PHE A 152 8.31 -8.05 12.75
CA PHE A 152 9.61 -8.25 13.40
C PHE A 152 10.54 -9.16 12.61
N ILE A 153 10.02 -10.21 11.99
CA ILE A 153 10.79 -11.08 11.10
C ILE A 153 11.36 -10.27 9.93
N THR A 154 10.54 -9.44 9.28
CA THR A 154 10.99 -8.60 8.15
C THR A 154 12.05 -7.59 8.57
N VAL A 155 11.90 -6.95 9.74
CA VAL A 155 12.90 -6.00 10.27
C VAL A 155 14.22 -6.71 10.57
N ILE A 156 14.18 -7.82 11.30
CA ILE A 156 15.39 -8.59 11.64
C ILE A 156 16.10 -9.07 10.36
N ALA A 157 15.35 -9.63 9.42
CA ALA A 157 15.90 -10.08 8.16
C ALA A 157 16.52 -8.92 7.36
N GLY A 158 15.84 -7.76 7.29
CA GLY A 158 16.37 -6.56 6.65
C GLY A 158 17.69 -6.07 7.27
N ILE A 159 17.78 -6.08 8.61
CA ILE A 159 19.02 -5.72 9.32
C ILE A 159 20.15 -6.72 9.03
N ILE A 160 19.86 -8.02 9.00
CA ILE A 160 20.85 -9.05 8.66
C ILE A 160 21.37 -8.83 7.24
N LEU A 161 20.47 -8.59 6.27
CA LEU A 161 20.84 -8.36 4.87
C LEU A 161 21.67 -7.07 4.71
N LEU A 162 21.27 -5.98 5.35
CA LEU A 162 22.04 -4.74 5.32
C LEU A 162 23.41 -4.94 5.98
N GLY A 163 23.45 -5.61 7.16
CA GLY A 163 24.68 -5.91 7.87
C GLY A 163 25.64 -6.76 7.06
N SER A 164 25.15 -7.76 6.30
CA SER A 164 26.00 -8.58 5.43
C SER A 164 26.68 -7.74 4.34
N LEU A 165 25.93 -6.81 3.72
CA LEU A 165 26.49 -5.91 2.72
C LEU A 165 27.52 -4.94 3.31
N LEU A 166 27.32 -4.48 4.55
CA LEU A 166 28.26 -3.58 5.22
C LEU A 166 29.56 -4.29 5.69
N LEU A 167 29.52 -5.60 5.86
CA LEU A 167 30.69 -6.42 6.24
C LEU A 167 31.50 -6.88 5.03
N ASP A 168 30.88 -6.94 3.86
CA ASP A 168 31.61 -7.13 2.59
C ASP A 168 32.33 -5.82 2.26
N ASP A 169 33.52 -5.87 1.65
CA ASP A 169 34.40 -4.72 1.33
C ASP A 169 33.75 -3.72 0.34
N TYR A 170 32.50 -3.34 0.59
CA TYR A 170 31.81 -2.37 -0.21
C TYR A 170 32.25 -0.94 0.13
N ASP A 171 32.59 -0.19 -0.89
CA ASP A 171 33.03 1.19 -0.74
C ASP A 171 31.85 2.12 -0.46
N ILE A 172 31.51 2.25 0.83
CA ILE A 172 30.44 3.13 1.31
C ILE A 172 30.67 4.59 0.89
N SER A 173 31.93 5.00 0.62
CA SER A 173 32.22 6.37 0.17
C SER A 173 31.63 6.70 -1.21
N LYS A 174 31.29 5.68 -1.98
CA LYS A 174 30.61 5.81 -3.29
C LYS A 174 29.10 5.97 -3.19
N ILE A 175 28.51 5.87 -1.99
CA ILE A 175 27.09 6.14 -1.81
C ILE A 175 26.83 7.63 -2.06
N LYS A 176 26.08 7.92 -3.12
CA LYS A 176 25.79 9.29 -3.53
C LYS A 176 24.54 9.80 -2.82
N ILE A 177 24.63 11.05 -2.31
CA ILE A 177 23.47 11.72 -1.70
C ILE A 177 22.41 12.01 -2.76
N TYR A 178 22.85 12.42 -3.93
CA TYR A 178 22.02 12.68 -5.10
C TYR A 178 22.87 12.54 -6.37
N ASP A 179 22.61 11.52 -7.13
CA ASP A 179 23.15 11.38 -8.48
C ASP A 179 22.13 10.57 -9.30
N PRO A 180 21.12 11.23 -9.83
CA PRO A 180 20.10 10.53 -10.57
C PRO A 180 20.69 9.99 -11.87
N ILE A 181 20.55 8.70 -12.06
CA ILE A 181 20.89 8.02 -13.34
C ILE A 181 20.01 8.59 -14.46
N ASP A 182 18.76 8.98 -14.11
CA ASP A 182 17.83 9.67 -15.01
C ASP A 182 16.87 10.57 -14.24
N ASN A 183 17.02 11.89 -14.42
CA ASN A 183 16.17 12.89 -13.77
C ASN A 183 14.75 12.96 -14.34
N SER A 184 14.51 12.46 -15.54
CA SER A 184 13.22 12.61 -16.22
C SER A 184 12.07 11.94 -15.47
N TYR A 185 12.38 10.89 -14.72
CA TYR A 185 11.39 10.13 -13.94
C TYR A 185 11.28 10.54 -12.47
N LEU A 186 12.30 11.21 -11.90
CA LEU A 186 12.30 11.54 -10.47
C LEU A 186 11.12 12.46 -10.08
N ILE A 187 10.90 13.53 -10.82
CA ILE A 187 9.85 14.51 -10.51
C ILE A 187 8.45 13.90 -10.67
N PRO A 188 8.10 13.28 -11.82
CA PRO A 188 6.81 12.60 -11.95
C PRO A 188 6.59 11.50 -10.90
N PHE A 189 7.62 10.71 -10.59
CA PHE A 189 7.59 9.66 -9.58
C PHE A 189 7.36 10.25 -8.18
N ALA A 190 8.12 11.27 -7.79
CA ALA A 190 8.02 11.91 -6.48
C ALA A 190 6.64 12.56 -6.29
N ILE A 191 6.11 13.27 -7.29
CA ILE A 191 4.80 13.92 -7.23
C ILE A 191 3.69 12.86 -7.13
N THR A 192 3.61 11.93 -8.09
CA THR A 192 2.56 10.91 -8.12
C THR A 192 2.64 10.00 -6.91
N GLY A 193 3.85 9.57 -6.55
CA GLY A 193 4.09 8.73 -5.37
C GLY A 193 3.70 9.42 -4.08
N THR A 194 4.16 10.65 -3.84
CA THR A 194 3.84 11.41 -2.64
C THR A 194 2.33 11.62 -2.48
N ILE A 195 1.65 12.07 -3.53
CA ILE A 195 0.21 12.30 -3.51
C ILE A 195 -0.55 11.00 -3.28
N GLY A 196 -0.17 9.93 -3.98
CA GLY A 196 -0.77 8.61 -3.84
C GLY A 196 -0.60 8.03 -2.43
N LEU A 197 0.59 8.18 -1.84
CA LEU A 197 0.89 7.71 -0.48
C LEU A 197 0.12 8.50 0.58
N LEU A 198 0.11 9.84 0.49
CA LEU A 198 -0.64 10.69 1.41
C LEU A 198 -2.15 10.42 1.32
N SER A 199 -2.65 10.05 0.15
CA SER A 199 -4.07 9.76 -0.08
C SER A 199 -4.52 8.39 0.43
N ALA A 200 -3.63 7.43 0.46
CA ALA A 200 -3.94 6.02 0.64
C ALA A 200 -4.69 5.68 1.94
N PRO A 201 -4.27 6.09 3.13
CA PRO A 201 -4.94 5.66 4.37
C PRO A 201 -6.39 6.13 4.47
N TYR A 202 -6.75 7.22 3.79
CA TYR A 202 -8.11 7.76 3.83
C TYR A 202 -9.11 6.91 3.04
N VAL A 203 -8.63 6.15 2.09
CA VAL A 203 -9.45 5.40 1.11
C VAL A 203 -9.40 3.90 1.35
N ASP A 204 -8.28 3.40 1.86
CA ASP A 204 -8.08 1.97 2.06
C ASP A 204 -8.77 1.46 3.33
N GLN A 205 -9.71 0.56 3.17
CA GLN A 205 -10.45 -0.05 4.27
C GLN A 205 -9.54 -0.80 5.27
N THR A 206 -8.38 -1.29 4.85
CA THR A 206 -7.39 -1.95 5.72
C THR A 206 -6.95 -1.06 6.88
N PHE A 207 -6.77 0.25 6.64
CA PHE A 207 -6.41 1.24 7.66
C PHE A 207 -7.58 1.57 8.59
N TRP A 208 -8.77 1.81 8.01
CA TRP A 208 -9.97 2.08 8.78
C TRP A 208 -10.32 0.94 9.72
N GLN A 209 -10.19 -0.31 9.26
CA GLN A 209 -10.47 -1.48 10.09
C GLN A 209 -9.55 -1.56 11.32
N ARG A 210 -8.28 -1.19 11.18
CA ARG A 210 -7.34 -1.11 12.30
C ARG A 210 -7.60 0.09 13.19
N ALA A 211 -7.95 1.23 12.62
CA ALA A 211 -8.36 2.42 13.37
C ALA A 211 -9.57 2.14 14.27
N PHE A 212 -10.61 1.49 13.74
CA PHE A 212 -11.79 1.07 14.52
C PHE A 212 -11.47 0.01 15.57
N SER A 213 -10.49 -0.86 15.30
CA SER A 213 -10.06 -1.89 16.25
C SER A 213 -9.30 -1.31 17.44
N ALA A 214 -8.33 -0.45 17.19
CA ALA A 214 -7.44 0.11 18.20
C ALA A 214 -8.05 1.29 18.96
N ASN A 215 -8.80 2.15 18.27
CA ASN A 215 -9.35 3.41 18.77
C ASN A 215 -8.34 4.23 19.62
N ASN A 216 -7.07 4.25 19.20
CA ASN A 216 -5.97 4.89 19.91
C ASN A 216 -5.02 5.59 18.94
N ARG A 217 -4.90 6.91 19.05
CA ARG A 217 -4.03 7.72 18.19
C ARG A 217 -2.55 7.36 18.31
N LYS A 218 -2.05 7.08 19.53
CA LYS A 218 -0.64 6.73 19.76
C LYS A 218 -0.18 5.51 18.93
N MET A 219 -1.12 4.64 18.56
CA MET A 219 -0.84 3.53 17.67
C MET A 219 -0.32 4.01 16.30
N PHE A 220 -0.89 5.09 15.75
CA PHE A 220 -0.49 5.59 14.42
C PHE A 220 0.88 6.26 14.46
N ASP A 221 1.17 7.06 15.51
CA ASP A 221 2.48 7.69 15.69
C ASP A 221 3.56 6.59 15.81
N LEU A 222 3.29 5.55 16.60
CA LEU A 222 4.19 4.41 16.74
C LEU A 222 4.31 3.61 15.43
N SER A 223 3.21 3.41 14.70
CA SER A 223 3.24 2.69 13.43
C SER A 223 4.05 3.41 12.36
N ALA A 224 4.04 4.74 12.35
CA ALA A 224 4.83 5.54 11.44
C ALA A 224 6.35 5.37 11.69
N ILE A 225 6.76 5.34 12.96
CA ILE A 225 8.15 5.07 13.36
C ILE A 225 8.54 3.64 12.97
N LEU A 226 7.72 2.66 13.33
CA LEU A 226 7.98 1.26 12.99
C LEU A 226 8.06 1.06 11.47
N PHE A 227 7.14 1.63 10.71
CA PHE A 227 7.16 1.52 9.26
C PHE A 227 8.46 2.05 8.65
N ALA A 228 8.97 3.19 9.14
CA ALA A 228 10.14 3.86 8.55
C ALA A 228 11.40 2.96 8.50
N VAL A 229 11.54 2.04 9.45
CA VAL A 229 12.70 1.14 9.54
C VAL A 229 12.89 0.32 8.26
N ILE A 230 11.81 -0.22 7.71
CA ILE A 230 11.89 -1.12 6.54
C ILE A 230 12.27 -0.40 5.26
N PRO A 231 11.55 0.66 4.80
CA PRO A 231 11.93 1.35 3.58
C PRO A 231 13.33 1.99 3.68
N ILE A 232 13.74 2.51 4.85
CA ILE A 232 15.10 3.03 5.03
C ILE A 232 16.12 1.91 4.83
N THR A 233 15.93 0.74 5.45
CA THR A 233 16.82 -0.41 5.31
C THR A 233 16.95 -0.85 3.85
N PHE A 234 15.83 -1.00 3.13
CA PHE A 234 15.88 -1.45 1.74
C PHE A 234 16.35 -0.35 0.78
N CYS A 235 16.13 0.93 1.06
CA CYS A 235 16.78 2.01 0.32
C CYS A 235 18.31 1.95 0.45
N LEU A 236 18.84 1.75 1.66
CA LEU A 236 20.29 1.61 1.89
C LEU A 236 20.84 0.39 1.15
N ILE A 237 20.14 -0.75 1.20
CA ILE A 237 20.51 -1.93 0.39
C ILE A 237 20.57 -1.57 -1.10
N GLY A 238 19.56 -0.87 -1.63
CA GLY A 238 19.54 -0.42 -3.03
C GLY A 238 20.70 0.50 -3.37
N MET A 239 21.04 1.46 -2.50
CA MET A 239 22.18 2.37 -2.67
C MET A 239 23.51 1.62 -2.73
N ILE A 240 23.72 0.63 -1.84
CA ILE A 240 24.93 -0.20 -1.83
C ILE A 240 24.97 -1.07 -3.10
N CYS A 241 23.86 -1.67 -3.51
CA CYS A 241 23.78 -2.45 -4.73
C CYS A 241 24.16 -1.63 -5.98
N ALA A 242 23.80 -0.34 -6.02
CA ALA A 242 24.16 0.55 -7.13
C ALA A 242 25.68 0.73 -7.27
N THR A 243 26.45 0.67 -6.17
CA THR A 243 27.92 0.78 -6.20
C THR A 243 28.63 -0.50 -6.65
N ASN A 244 27.90 -1.62 -6.74
CA ASN A 244 28.45 -2.97 -6.92
C ASN A 244 28.09 -3.64 -8.24
N GLY A 245 27.71 -2.84 -9.25
CA GLY A 245 27.50 -3.35 -10.62
C GLY A 245 26.22 -4.17 -10.79
N VAL A 246 25.27 -4.11 -9.87
CA VAL A 246 23.91 -4.62 -10.08
C VAL A 246 23.29 -3.84 -11.25
N GLN A 247 22.78 -4.54 -12.24
CA GLN A 247 22.31 -3.91 -13.46
C GLN A 247 20.97 -3.16 -13.28
N ASN A 248 20.18 -3.50 -12.25
CA ASN A 248 18.82 -2.98 -12.08
C ASN A 248 18.38 -3.01 -10.61
N GLY A 249 17.84 -1.91 -10.10
CA GLY A 249 17.32 -1.78 -8.72
C GLY A 249 16.20 -2.75 -8.34
N TRP A 250 15.58 -3.42 -9.33
CA TRP A 250 14.59 -4.50 -9.06
C TRP A 250 15.26 -5.85 -8.77
N GLN A 251 16.53 -6.02 -9.10
CA GLN A 251 17.28 -7.27 -8.98
C GLN A 251 18.13 -7.36 -7.72
N ILE A 252 17.73 -6.67 -6.64
CA ILE A 252 18.43 -6.77 -5.36
C ILE A 252 18.55 -8.21 -4.85
N SER A 253 17.62 -9.07 -5.22
CA SER A 253 17.64 -10.50 -4.87
C SER A 253 18.83 -11.26 -5.46
N SER A 254 19.39 -10.81 -6.58
CA SER A 254 20.58 -11.43 -7.19
C SER A 254 21.86 -11.24 -6.35
N GLN A 255 21.86 -10.28 -5.42
CA GLN A 255 22.99 -10.03 -4.52
C GLN A 255 23.04 -10.99 -3.34
N PHE A 256 21.94 -11.67 -3.06
CA PHE A 256 21.83 -12.53 -1.89
C PHE A 256 21.69 -13.99 -2.31
N ASN A 257 22.72 -14.79 -2.01
CA ASN A 257 22.74 -16.22 -2.30
C ASN A 257 22.74 -17.06 -1.01
N GLY A 258 22.43 -18.34 -1.13
CA GLY A 258 22.45 -19.28 0.00
C GLY A 258 21.55 -18.82 1.16
N ALA A 259 22.11 -18.77 2.35
CA ALA A 259 21.37 -18.38 3.56
C ALA A 259 20.83 -16.94 3.52
N LEU A 260 21.54 -16.01 2.91
CA LEU A 260 21.09 -14.62 2.75
C LEU A 260 19.95 -14.52 1.74
N GLY A 261 19.96 -15.30 0.68
CA GLY A 261 18.83 -15.42 -0.25
C GLY A 261 17.59 -15.94 0.43
N ILE A 262 17.69 -16.96 1.27
CA ILE A 262 16.59 -17.47 2.08
C ILE A 262 16.07 -16.39 3.06
N THR A 263 16.98 -15.65 3.70
CA THR A 263 16.62 -14.54 4.61
C THR A 263 15.83 -13.46 3.88
N LEU A 264 16.24 -13.04 2.69
CA LEU A 264 15.49 -12.13 1.85
C LEU A 264 14.12 -12.71 1.48
N GLY A 265 14.07 -14.00 1.10
CA GLY A 265 12.84 -14.70 0.77
C GLY A 265 11.83 -14.66 1.92
N ILE A 266 12.27 -14.93 3.15
CA ILE A 266 11.44 -14.86 4.35
C ILE A 266 10.93 -13.44 4.58
N ALA A 267 11.80 -12.42 4.48
CA ALA A 267 11.42 -11.02 4.65
C ALA A 267 10.33 -10.59 3.66
N VAL A 268 10.57 -10.86 2.37
CA VAL A 268 9.62 -10.52 1.30
C VAL A 268 8.31 -11.28 1.49
N PHE A 269 8.35 -12.58 1.73
CA PHE A 269 7.16 -13.40 1.93
C PHE A 269 6.31 -12.91 3.11
N CYS A 270 6.92 -12.58 4.25
CA CYS A 270 6.22 -12.02 5.40
C CYS A 270 5.55 -10.68 5.09
N ALA A 271 6.26 -9.79 4.40
CA ALA A 271 5.76 -8.47 4.01
C ALA A 271 4.55 -8.58 3.07
N LEU A 272 4.65 -9.41 2.02
CA LEU A 272 3.58 -9.60 1.05
C LEU A 272 2.34 -10.24 1.67
N LEU A 273 2.53 -11.28 2.51
CA LEU A 273 1.43 -11.94 3.21
C LEU A 273 0.68 -10.99 4.15
N SER A 274 1.39 -10.14 4.89
CA SER A 274 0.76 -9.21 5.84
C SER A 274 -0.21 -8.25 5.14
N THR A 275 0.16 -7.75 3.96
CA THR A 275 -0.72 -6.87 3.20
C THR A 275 -1.86 -7.67 2.56
N LEU A 276 -1.60 -8.85 2.05
CA LEU A 276 -2.60 -9.66 1.34
C LEU A 276 -3.69 -10.14 2.29
N ASP A 277 -3.34 -10.68 3.47
CA ASP A 277 -4.33 -11.10 4.47
C ASP A 277 -5.12 -9.94 5.05
N SER A 278 -4.51 -8.75 5.15
CA SER A 278 -5.19 -7.51 5.52
C SER A 278 -6.22 -7.08 4.49
N ASN A 279 -5.92 -7.22 3.19
CA ASN A 279 -6.86 -6.94 2.10
C ASN A 279 -8.06 -7.90 2.15
N LEU A 280 -7.83 -9.19 2.45
CA LEU A 280 -8.90 -10.16 2.62
C LEU A 280 -9.81 -9.82 3.82
N CYS A 281 -9.23 -9.39 4.94
CA CYS A 281 -9.99 -8.92 6.10
C CYS A 281 -10.81 -7.64 5.78
N ALA A 282 -10.24 -6.72 5.01
CA ALA A 282 -10.94 -5.51 4.57
C ALA A 282 -12.14 -5.85 3.67
N LEU A 283 -11.97 -6.76 2.70
CA LEU A 283 -13.06 -7.26 1.88
C LEU A 283 -14.13 -7.96 2.73
N GLN A 284 -13.73 -8.83 3.67
CA GLN A 284 -14.64 -9.49 4.59
C GLN A 284 -15.51 -8.48 5.33
N SER A 285 -14.93 -7.37 5.79
CA SER A 285 -15.68 -6.32 6.48
C SER A 285 -16.75 -5.68 5.57
N PHE A 286 -16.45 -5.43 4.30
CA PHE A 286 -17.45 -4.93 3.34
C PHE A 286 -18.57 -5.94 3.10
N VAL A 287 -18.24 -7.21 2.85
CA VAL A 287 -19.22 -8.26 2.55
C VAL A 287 -20.19 -8.44 3.72
N VAL A 288 -19.67 -8.51 4.94
CA VAL A 288 -20.49 -8.71 6.15
C VAL A 288 -21.35 -7.50 6.45
N THR A 289 -20.80 -6.28 6.43
CA THR A 289 -21.57 -5.07 6.74
C THR A 289 -22.62 -4.77 5.67
N ARG A 290 -22.35 -5.09 4.41
CA ARG A 290 -23.29 -4.89 3.30
C ARG A 290 -24.24 -6.08 3.06
N LYS A 291 -24.06 -7.17 3.81
CA LYS A 291 -24.87 -8.40 3.67
C LYS A 291 -24.85 -8.95 2.23
N TRP A 292 -23.68 -8.92 1.56
CA TRP A 292 -23.53 -9.41 0.17
C TRP A 292 -23.55 -10.93 0.06
N GLY A 293 -23.55 -11.66 1.16
CA GLY A 293 -23.60 -13.11 1.18
C GLY A 293 -22.35 -13.76 1.79
N ASN A 294 -21.81 -14.77 1.13
CA ASN A 294 -20.71 -15.57 1.65
C ASN A 294 -19.36 -14.84 1.51
N ASP A 295 -18.81 -14.35 2.61
CA ASP A 295 -17.55 -13.62 2.68
C ASP A 295 -16.34 -14.42 2.16
N ARG A 296 -16.34 -15.76 2.38
CA ARG A 296 -15.27 -16.63 1.88
C ARG A 296 -15.26 -16.73 0.36
N LEU A 297 -16.44 -16.80 -0.26
CA LEU A 297 -16.55 -16.77 -1.72
C LEU A 297 -16.00 -15.48 -2.30
N PHE A 298 -16.31 -14.33 -1.69
CA PHE A 298 -15.80 -13.02 -2.13
C PHE A 298 -14.28 -12.92 -1.97
N MET A 299 -13.69 -13.47 -0.89
CA MET A 299 -12.23 -13.52 -0.72
C MET A 299 -11.56 -14.35 -1.83
N ILE A 300 -12.13 -15.52 -2.15
CA ILE A 300 -11.63 -16.34 -3.26
C ILE A 300 -11.74 -15.57 -4.60
N LEU A 301 -12.88 -14.97 -4.88
CA LEU A 301 -13.08 -14.18 -6.10
C LEU A 301 -12.09 -13.02 -6.23
N LEU A 302 -11.81 -12.29 -5.14
CA LEU A 302 -10.81 -11.23 -5.14
C LEU A 302 -9.43 -11.76 -5.58
N LEU A 303 -8.99 -12.87 -4.97
CA LEU A 303 -7.70 -13.47 -5.28
C LEU A 303 -7.64 -14.03 -6.70
N VAL A 304 -8.72 -14.66 -7.16
CA VAL A 304 -8.83 -15.17 -8.54
C VAL A 304 -8.75 -14.01 -9.54
N VAL A 305 -9.50 -12.93 -9.34
CA VAL A 305 -9.47 -11.75 -10.23
C VAL A 305 -8.07 -11.13 -10.25
N ALA A 306 -7.44 -10.92 -9.08
CA ALA A 306 -6.10 -10.36 -9.02
C ALA A 306 -5.06 -11.26 -9.70
N SER A 307 -5.17 -12.59 -9.54
CA SER A 307 -4.27 -13.58 -10.16
C SER A 307 -4.45 -13.63 -11.68
N LEU A 308 -5.68 -13.59 -12.17
CA LEU A 308 -5.96 -13.55 -13.61
C LEU A 308 -5.45 -12.26 -14.24
N LEU A 309 -5.73 -11.11 -13.64
CA LEU A 309 -5.21 -9.84 -14.13
C LEU A 309 -3.68 -9.84 -14.21
N PHE A 310 -2.99 -10.33 -13.17
CA PHE A 310 -1.54 -10.48 -13.19
C PHE A 310 -1.05 -11.42 -14.31
N THR A 311 -1.76 -12.50 -14.57
CA THR A 311 -1.36 -13.47 -15.59
C THR A 311 -1.46 -12.91 -17.00
N PHE A 312 -2.51 -12.11 -17.27
CA PHE A 312 -2.81 -11.61 -18.62
C PHE A 312 -2.31 -10.18 -18.87
N ILE A 313 -2.05 -9.38 -17.84
CA ILE A 313 -1.55 -8.01 -17.98
C ILE A 313 -0.07 -7.98 -17.66
N ASP A 314 0.75 -7.54 -18.62
CA ASP A 314 2.17 -7.33 -18.38
C ASP A 314 2.39 -5.92 -17.82
N ILE A 315 2.47 -5.83 -16.49
CA ILE A 315 2.65 -4.58 -15.75
C ILE A 315 3.68 -4.76 -14.64
N THR A 316 4.56 -3.78 -14.48
CA THR A 316 5.55 -3.77 -13.40
C THR A 316 4.96 -3.31 -12.07
N ILE A 317 5.64 -3.64 -10.95
CA ILE A 317 5.27 -3.13 -9.61
C ILE A 317 5.19 -1.60 -9.62
N ALA A 318 6.16 -0.91 -10.21
CA ALA A 318 6.20 0.55 -10.25
C ALA A 318 5.01 1.15 -10.99
N GLN A 319 4.72 0.62 -12.18
CA GLN A 319 3.57 1.08 -12.98
C GLN A 319 2.24 0.86 -12.23
N LEU A 320 2.03 -0.36 -11.72
CA LEU A 320 0.80 -0.66 -10.98
C LEU A 320 0.68 0.17 -9.71
N TRP A 321 1.80 0.39 -8.99
CA TRP A 321 1.84 1.21 -7.80
C TRP A 321 1.45 2.67 -8.08
N LEU A 322 1.93 3.26 -9.18
CA LEU A 322 1.57 4.62 -9.58
C LEU A 322 0.09 4.72 -10.01
N VAL A 323 -0.40 3.78 -10.84
CA VAL A 323 -1.83 3.70 -11.22
C VAL A 323 -2.72 3.61 -9.98
N TYR A 324 -2.40 2.70 -9.10
CA TYR A 324 -3.14 2.49 -7.88
C TYR A 324 -3.09 3.70 -6.93
N GLY A 325 -1.95 4.41 -6.88
CA GLY A 325 -1.82 5.68 -6.18
C GLY A 325 -2.76 6.76 -6.71
N THR A 326 -2.88 6.89 -8.02
CA THR A 326 -3.80 7.85 -8.66
C THR A 326 -5.26 7.53 -8.40
N ILE A 327 -5.63 6.24 -8.39
CA ILE A 327 -6.99 5.80 -8.02
C ILE A 327 -7.31 6.23 -6.59
N ARG A 328 -6.40 6.05 -5.65
CA ARG A 328 -6.55 6.51 -4.25
C ARG A 328 -6.74 8.02 -4.16
N THR A 329 -5.97 8.76 -4.91
CA THR A 329 -6.01 10.22 -4.93
C THR A 329 -7.41 10.75 -5.26
N SER A 330 -8.13 10.09 -6.16
CA SER A 330 -9.48 10.50 -6.59
C SER A 330 -10.51 10.55 -5.47
N LEU A 331 -10.34 9.74 -4.43
CA LEU A 331 -11.28 9.65 -3.30
C LEU A 331 -10.78 10.33 -2.02
N ALA A 332 -9.48 10.65 -1.91
CA ALA A 332 -8.92 11.18 -0.66
C ALA A 332 -9.58 12.50 -0.24
N VAL A 333 -9.66 13.46 -1.16
CA VAL A 333 -10.29 14.76 -0.88
C VAL A 333 -11.80 14.63 -0.66
N PRO A 334 -12.58 13.91 -1.47
CA PRO A 334 -13.99 13.63 -1.16
C PRO A 334 -14.18 13.04 0.24
N THR A 335 -13.34 12.08 0.62
CA THR A 335 -13.35 11.47 1.95
C THR A 335 -13.14 12.51 3.06
N LEU A 336 -12.12 13.36 2.94
CA LEU A 336 -11.84 14.41 3.91
C LEU A 336 -12.98 15.43 4.00
N LEU A 337 -13.52 15.87 2.87
CA LEU A 337 -14.66 16.78 2.82
C LEU A 337 -15.88 16.19 3.56
N ILE A 338 -16.16 14.90 3.38
CA ILE A 338 -17.25 14.19 4.06
C ILE A 338 -16.97 14.08 5.56
N ILE A 339 -15.77 13.71 5.97
CA ILE A 339 -15.39 13.59 7.38
C ILE A 339 -15.60 14.91 8.11
N PHE A 340 -15.13 16.00 7.54
CA PHE A 340 -15.21 17.34 8.15
C PHE A 340 -16.53 18.08 7.88
N ASN A 341 -17.50 17.47 7.20
CA ASN A 341 -18.78 18.08 6.82
C ASN A 341 -18.65 19.38 6.01
N LYS A 342 -17.61 19.46 5.15
CA LYS A 342 -17.28 20.63 4.32
C LYS A 342 -17.63 20.40 2.85
N PHE A 343 -18.85 19.95 2.56
CA PHE A 343 -19.25 19.61 1.19
C PHE A 343 -20.70 20.02 0.86
N ASP A 344 -20.93 20.24 -0.43
CA ASP A 344 -22.26 20.34 -1.02
C ASP A 344 -22.65 18.98 -1.60
N LYS A 345 -23.77 18.41 -1.16
CA LYS A 345 -24.22 17.07 -1.55
C LYS A 345 -24.46 16.93 -3.05
N SER A 346 -24.90 17.98 -3.73
CA SER A 346 -25.23 17.97 -5.16
C SER A 346 -23.96 17.99 -6.02
N ARG A 347 -22.95 18.75 -5.62
CA ARG A 347 -21.71 18.95 -6.35
C ARG A 347 -20.68 17.85 -6.07
N LEU A 348 -20.63 17.34 -4.84
CA LEU A 348 -19.61 16.37 -4.42
C LEU A 348 -19.65 15.11 -5.28
N LEU A 349 -20.86 14.61 -5.62
CA LEU A 349 -20.99 13.39 -6.43
C LEU A 349 -20.38 13.58 -7.82
N CYS A 350 -20.76 14.65 -8.53
CA CYS A 350 -20.21 14.96 -9.85
C CYS A 350 -18.69 15.19 -9.78
N ALA A 351 -18.22 15.94 -8.79
CA ALA A 351 -16.79 16.21 -8.59
C ALA A 351 -16.02 14.92 -8.30
N THR A 352 -16.58 13.99 -7.52
CA THR A 352 -15.97 12.68 -7.26
C THR A 352 -15.89 11.83 -8.52
N ILE A 353 -16.96 11.74 -9.30
CA ILE A 353 -16.96 11.00 -10.57
C ILE A 353 -15.91 11.56 -11.51
N LEU A 354 -15.90 12.88 -11.70
CA LEU A 354 -14.94 13.55 -12.58
C LEU A 354 -13.50 13.33 -12.11
N SER A 355 -13.25 13.38 -10.79
CA SER A 355 -11.94 13.08 -10.21
C SER A 355 -11.50 11.65 -10.53
N VAL A 356 -12.37 10.65 -10.37
CA VAL A 356 -12.07 9.24 -10.69
C VAL A 356 -11.75 9.10 -12.18
N LEU A 357 -12.53 9.70 -13.07
CA LEU A 357 -12.29 9.62 -14.51
C LEU A 357 -10.96 10.27 -14.90
N VAL A 358 -10.70 11.48 -14.44
CA VAL A 358 -9.49 12.25 -14.81
C VAL A 358 -8.24 11.62 -14.19
N SER A 359 -8.26 11.32 -12.89
CA SER A 359 -7.05 10.81 -12.24
C SER A 359 -6.74 9.37 -12.65
N SER A 360 -7.73 8.49 -12.71
CA SER A 360 -7.50 7.08 -12.99
C SER A 360 -7.37 6.80 -14.48
N LEU A 361 -8.45 7.06 -15.25
CA LEU A 361 -8.43 6.79 -16.68
C LEU A 361 -7.49 7.73 -17.43
N GLY A 362 -7.48 9.01 -17.08
CA GLY A 362 -6.57 9.98 -17.67
C GLY A 362 -5.11 9.58 -17.46
N TYR A 363 -4.73 9.27 -16.22
CA TYR A 363 -3.36 8.81 -15.92
C TYR A 363 -3.00 7.54 -16.69
N MET A 364 -3.85 6.52 -16.68
CA MET A 364 -3.61 5.26 -17.40
C MET A 364 -3.44 5.49 -18.90
N THR A 365 -4.30 6.31 -19.50
CA THR A 365 -4.24 6.61 -20.94
C THR A 365 -2.96 7.38 -21.29
N LEU A 366 -2.62 8.44 -20.55
CA LEU A 366 -1.43 9.22 -20.81
C LEU A 366 -0.15 8.41 -20.57
N SER A 367 -0.12 7.55 -19.53
CA SER A 367 1.01 6.65 -19.27
C SER A 367 1.15 5.60 -20.39
N TYR A 368 0.06 5.03 -20.88
CA TYR A 368 0.08 4.10 -22.01
C TYR A 368 0.59 4.75 -23.30
N LEU A 369 0.21 6.00 -23.55
CA LEU A 369 0.68 6.81 -24.69
C LEU A 369 2.09 7.40 -24.47
N GLN A 370 2.75 7.07 -23.35
CA GLN A 370 4.08 7.56 -22.97
C GLN A 370 4.19 9.10 -22.91
N ILE A 371 3.09 9.77 -22.58
CA ILE A 371 3.07 11.22 -22.43
C ILE A 371 3.70 11.60 -21.08
N PRO A 372 4.79 12.42 -21.07
CA PRO A 372 5.63 12.65 -19.88
C PRO A 372 4.91 13.36 -18.72
N ASN A 373 3.80 14.05 -18.99
CA ASN A 373 3.06 14.82 -17.98
C ASN A 373 1.84 14.09 -17.40
N ALA A 374 1.80 12.75 -17.46
CA ALA A 374 0.70 11.95 -16.88
C ALA A 374 0.45 12.26 -15.39
N TRP A 375 1.48 12.67 -14.62
CA TRP A 375 1.38 13.08 -13.22
C TRP A 375 0.39 14.24 -12.97
N VAL A 376 0.13 15.08 -13.96
CA VAL A 376 -0.89 16.15 -13.89
C VAL A 376 -2.27 15.59 -13.56
N CYS A 377 -2.61 14.41 -14.08
CA CYS A 377 -3.87 13.75 -13.76
C CYS A 377 -4.00 13.42 -12.26
N THR A 378 -2.88 13.08 -11.59
CA THR A 378 -2.86 12.85 -10.14
C THR A 378 -3.15 14.13 -9.37
N VAL A 379 -2.54 15.25 -9.76
CA VAL A 379 -2.81 16.58 -9.17
C VAL A 379 -4.26 16.99 -9.40
N LEU A 380 -4.77 16.82 -10.60
CA LEU A 380 -6.18 17.11 -10.91
C LEU A 380 -7.13 16.24 -10.07
N GLY A 381 -6.76 15.00 -9.79
CA GLY A 381 -7.51 14.11 -8.88
C GLY A 381 -7.69 14.67 -7.47
N LEU A 382 -6.74 15.46 -6.97
CA LEU A 382 -6.88 16.18 -5.69
C LEU A 382 -7.71 17.44 -5.81
N VAL A 383 -7.55 18.19 -6.91
CA VAL A 383 -8.13 19.53 -7.04
C VAL A 383 -9.60 19.49 -7.44
N ILE A 384 -9.97 18.63 -8.37
CA ILE A 384 -11.35 18.53 -8.90
C ILE A 384 -12.39 18.35 -7.75
N PRO A 385 -12.18 17.50 -6.74
CA PRO A 385 -13.16 17.35 -5.66
C PRO A 385 -13.42 18.60 -4.84
N LEU A 386 -12.50 19.58 -4.85
CA LEU A 386 -12.70 20.87 -4.18
C LEU A 386 -13.87 21.67 -4.79
N LEU A 387 -14.30 21.34 -6.01
CA LEU A 387 -15.54 21.89 -6.59
C LEU A 387 -16.78 21.53 -5.76
N GLY A 388 -16.70 20.44 -5.00
CA GLY A 388 -17.72 20.04 -4.03
C GLY A 388 -17.59 20.68 -2.65
N TYR A 389 -16.59 21.55 -2.43
CA TYR A 389 -16.36 22.20 -1.13
C TYR A 389 -17.46 23.22 -0.81
N ARG A 390 -17.86 23.25 0.46
CA ARG A 390 -18.75 24.24 1.05
C ARG A 390 -18.06 24.88 2.26
N LYS A 391 -18.10 26.20 2.32
CA LYS A 391 -17.57 26.99 3.46
C LYS A 391 -18.26 26.65 4.78
#